data_fc99991b3984e507f91ee94bc591eb0c
#
_entry.id   fc99991b3984e507f91ee94bc591eb0c
#
_cell.length_a   1.000
_cell.length_b   1.000
_cell.length_c   1.000
_cell.angle_alpha   90.00
_cell.angle_beta   90.00
_cell.angle_gamma   90.00
#
_symmetry.space_group_name_H-M   'P 1'
#
loop_
_entity.id
_entity.type
_entity.pdbx_description
1 polymer ?
#
loop_
_entity_poly.entity_id
_entity_poly.type
_entity_poly.pdbx_seq_one_letter_code
_entity_poly.pdbx_strand_id
1 'polypeptide(L)'
;EVKDEYFDGMIITGAPVEHLPFEEVDYWEEFTQVLEWSKTHVYSTLHICWGAQAGLYLRYGVEKYQMDSKLSGIYPQDTLKEGHLLFRGFDDSYVSPHSRHTEISKEEVLNKTNLEILSEGPQVGVSILASRDLREIYSFGHLEYDRDTLANEYFRDRDAGLDPHIPENYFKDDDVNQTPCLCWSSSAALFFSNWVNYAVYQETPFDWKKIEDDASAFGYL
;
A
#
# COMPACT_ATOMS: atom_id res chain seq x y z
N GLU A 1 12.37 -21.41 -2.10
CA GLU A 1 11.55 -22.45 -1.44
C GLU A 1 10.11 -22.45 -1.94
N VAL A 2 9.51 -21.28 -2.29
CA VAL A 2 8.08 -21.15 -2.68
C VAL A 2 7.85 -21.06 -4.19
N LYS A 3 8.83 -21.37 -5.03
CA LYS A 3 8.77 -21.12 -6.49
C LYS A 3 7.67 -21.87 -7.21
N ASP A 4 7.27 -23.01 -6.69
CA ASP A 4 6.26 -23.90 -7.28
C ASP A 4 4.90 -23.78 -6.54
N GLU A 5 4.79 -22.87 -5.56
CA GLU A 5 3.57 -22.68 -4.78
C GLU A 5 2.73 -21.53 -5.37
N TYR A 6 1.42 -21.59 -5.12
CA TYR A 6 0.46 -20.58 -5.55
C TYR A 6 -0.17 -19.91 -4.34
N PHE A 7 -0.41 -18.62 -4.43
CA PHE A 7 -0.96 -17.81 -3.35
C PHE A 7 -2.16 -16.98 -3.81
N ASP A 8 -3.13 -16.85 -2.94
CA ASP A 8 -4.32 -16.05 -3.20
C ASP A 8 -4.03 -14.55 -3.14
N GLY A 9 -3.09 -14.14 -2.28
CA GLY A 9 -2.70 -12.74 -2.14
C GLY A 9 -1.25 -12.57 -1.68
N MET A 10 -0.65 -11.43 -2.06
CA MET A 10 0.69 -11.03 -1.65
C MET A 10 0.71 -9.54 -1.32
N ILE A 11 1.43 -9.17 -0.27
CA ILE A 11 1.71 -7.77 0.06
C ILE A 11 3.19 -7.50 -0.17
N ILE A 12 3.48 -6.44 -0.93
CA ILE A 12 4.83 -5.90 -1.13
C ILE A 12 4.89 -4.56 -0.40
N THR A 13 5.65 -4.51 0.69
CA THR A 13 5.73 -3.34 1.57
C THR A 13 6.73 -2.29 1.07
N GLY A 14 6.74 -1.14 1.73
CA GLY A 14 7.73 -0.08 1.51
C GLY A 14 9.13 -0.47 1.96
N ALA A 15 10.13 0.29 1.48
CA ALA A 15 11.52 0.17 1.88
C ALA A 15 12.18 1.55 1.91
N PRO A 16 13.13 1.81 2.85
CA PRO A 16 13.77 3.12 3.02
C PRO A 16 14.91 3.35 2.01
N VAL A 17 14.67 3.05 0.74
CA VAL A 17 15.63 3.16 -0.38
C VAL A 17 15.15 4.11 -1.48
N GLU A 18 14.23 5.00 -1.15
CA GLU A 18 13.56 5.89 -2.11
C GLU A 18 14.51 6.82 -2.87
N HIS A 19 15.62 7.21 -2.24
CA HIS A 19 16.61 8.12 -2.85
C HIS A 19 17.46 7.47 -3.93
N LEU A 20 17.53 6.13 -3.95
CA LEU A 20 18.30 5.40 -4.95
C LEU A 20 17.48 5.22 -6.23
N PRO A 21 18.09 5.30 -7.42
CA PRO A 21 17.50 4.70 -8.61
C PRO A 21 17.11 3.26 -8.34
N PHE A 22 16.05 2.76 -8.98
CA PHE A 22 15.59 1.40 -8.70
C PHE A 22 16.67 0.36 -8.94
N GLU A 23 17.41 0.48 -10.03
CA GLU A 23 18.47 -0.45 -10.44
C GLU A 23 19.71 -0.44 -9.53
N GLU A 24 19.85 0.58 -8.68
CA GLU A 24 20.94 0.69 -7.68
C GLU A 24 20.58 0.09 -6.32
N VAL A 25 19.35 -0.41 -6.17
CA VAL A 25 18.92 -1.11 -4.95
C VAL A 25 19.52 -2.51 -4.92
N ASP A 26 20.24 -2.87 -3.85
CA ASP A 26 21.02 -4.11 -3.75
C ASP A 26 20.24 -5.39 -4.09
N TYR A 27 18.94 -5.42 -3.78
CA TYR A 27 18.05 -6.57 -4.03
C TYR A 27 17.14 -6.38 -5.26
N TRP A 28 17.44 -5.42 -6.16
CA TRP A 28 16.58 -5.10 -7.29
C TRP A 28 16.35 -6.26 -8.25
N GLU A 29 17.40 -7.02 -8.52
CA GLU A 29 17.30 -8.20 -9.40
C GLU A 29 16.38 -9.28 -8.78
N GLU A 30 16.51 -9.56 -7.50
CA GLU A 30 15.65 -10.50 -6.79
C GLU A 30 14.20 -10.00 -6.71
N PHE A 31 14.01 -8.71 -6.45
CA PHE A 31 12.70 -8.07 -6.44
C PHE A 31 12.01 -8.19 -7.80
N THR A 32 12.74 -7.95 -8.89
CA THR A 32 12.24 -8.13 -10.26
C THR A 32 11.81 -9.58 -10.51
N GLN A 33 12.61 -10.55 -10.08
CA GLN A 33 12.26 -11.98 -10.21
C GLN A 33 11.00 -12.33 -9.42
N VAL A 34 10.83 -11.82 -8.21
CA VAL A 34 9.62 -12.03 -7.39
C VAL A 34 8.40 -11.42 -8.08
N LEU A 35 8.50 -10.21 -8.62
CA LEU A 35 7.39 -9.57 -9.35
C LEU A 35 7.01 -10.30 -10.63
N GLU A 36 7.99 -10.82 -11.40
CA GLU A 36 7.68 -11.63 -12.58
C GLU A 36 7.02 -12.95 -12.19
N TRP A 37 7.53 -13.63 -11.17
CA TRP A 37 6.94 -14.86 -10.62
C TRP A 37 5.49 -14.61 -10.14
N SER A 38 5.23 -13.50 -9.47
CA SER A 38 3.90 -13.20 -8.93
C SER A 38 2.81 -13.10 -9.99
N LYS A 39 3.14 -12.74 -11.24
CA LYS A 39 2.15 -12.66 -12.34
C LYS A 39 1.38 -13.96 -12.59
N THR A 40 2.01 -15.09 -12.30
CA THR A 40 1.46 -16.42 -12.57
C THR A 40 1.19 -17.24 -11.31
N HIS A 41 1.73 -16.84 -10.17
CA HIS A 41 1.65 -17.61 -8.91
C HIS A 41 0.88 -16.89 -7.79
N VAL A 42 0.53 -15.61 -7.98
CA VAL A 42 -0.23 -14.84 -7.02
C VAL A 42 -1.48 -14.28 -7.69
N TYR A 43 -2.63 -14.44 -7.05
CA TYR A 43 -3.88 -13.94 -7.64
C TYR A 43 -3.97 -12.42 -7.51
N SER A 44 -3.88 -11.86 -6.32
CA SER A 44 -3.92 -10.40 -6.08
C SER A 44 -2.70 -9.92 -5.32
N THR A 45 -2.05 -8.86 -5.81
CA THR A 45 -0.88 -8.24 -5.16
C THR A 45 -1.20 -6.82 -4.73
N LEU A 46 -1.04 -6.54 -3.44
CA LEU A 46 -1.11 -5.21 -2.86
C LEU A 46 0.31 -4.66 -2.66
N HIS A 47 0.63 -3.60 -3.38
CA HIS A 47 1.90 -2.89 -3.30
C HIS A 47 1.74 -1.64 -2.42
N ILE A 48 2.70 -1.40 -1.50
CA ILE A 48 2.64 -0.28 -0.56
C ILE A 48 3.89 0.58 -0.68
N CYS A 49 3.71 1.91 -0.74
CA CYS A 49 4.73 2.95 -0.74
C CYS A 49 5.82 2.73 -1.81
N TRP A 50 7.08 2.52 -1.41
CA TRP A 50 8.16 2.22 -2.35
C TRP A 50 7.86 0.97 -3.18
N GLY A 51 7.28 -0.06 -2.59
CA GLY A 51 6.84 -1.27 -3.31
C GLY A 51 5.80 -0.95 -4.39
N ALA A 52 4.93 0.05 -4.17
CA ALA A 52 3.99 0.52 -5.18
C ALA A 52 4.69 1.25 -6.33
N GLN A 53 5.64 2.13 -6.03
CA GLN A 53 6.44 2.81 -7.05
C GLN A 53 7.28 1.83 -7.87
N ALA A 54 7.97 0.90 -7.22
CA ALA A 54 8.79 -0.11 -7.86
C ALA A 54 7.96 -1.06 -8.76
N GLY A 55 6.77 -1.46 -8.28
CA GLY A 55 5.83 -2.26 -9.05
C GLY A 55 5.34 -1.54 -10.31
N LEU A 56 4.95 -0.27 -10.19
CA LEU A 56 4.54 0.56 -11.34
C LEU A 56 5.68 0.76 -12.34
N TYR A 57 6.89 0.99 -11.86
CA TYR A 57 8.07 1.13 -12.71
C TYR A 57 8.33 -0.14 -13.54
N LEU A 58 8.39 -1.30 -12.88
CA LEU A 58 8.66 -2.56 -13.55
C LEU A 58 7.56 -2.99 -14.53
N ARG A 59 6.28 -2.75 -14.17
CA ARG A 59 5.15 -3.22 -14.97
C ARG A 59 4.76 -2.27 -16.09
N TYR A 60 4.89 -0.96 -15.86
CA TYR A 60 4.34 0.08 -16.74
C TYR A 60 5.34 1.16 -17.13
N GLY A 61 6.56 1.16 -16.59
CA GLY A 61 7.55 2.21 -16.84
C GLY A 61 7.14 3.58 -16.28
N VAL A 62 6.32 3.60 -15.20
CA VAL A 62 5.98 4.84 -14.49
C VAL A 62 7.12 5.18 -13.55
N GLU A 63 7.72 6.36 -13.75
CA GLU A 63 8.86 6.82 -12.98
C GLU A 63 8.47 7.38 -11.60
N LYS A 64 9.42 7.38 -10.69
CA LYS A 64 9.32 8.13 -9.43
C LYS A 64 10.07 9.45 -9.53
N TYR A 65 9.56 10.47 -8.87
CA TYR A 65 10.11 11.82 -8.86
C TYR A 65 10.45 12.24 -7.44
N GLN A 66 11.61 12.85 -7.25
CA GLN A 66 12.02 13.38 -5.96
C GLN A 66 11.16 14.59 -5.59
N MET A 67 10.62 14.60 -4.38
CA MET A 67 9.91 15.74 -3.81
C MET A 67 10.87 16.75 -3.19
N ASP A 68 10.48 18.02 -3.11
CA ASP A 68 11.29 19.09 -2.50
C ASP A 68 11.52 18.86 -0.99
N SER A 69 10.57 18.21 -0.32
CA SER A 69 10.63 17.84 1.08
C SER A 69 9.95 16.51 1.33
N LYS A 70 10.31 15.82 2.43
CA LYS A 70 9.64 14.60 2.88
C LYS A 70 8.16 14.89 3.16
N LEU A 71 7.27 14.14 2.55
CA LEU A 71 5.86 14.10 2.94
C LEU A 71 5.74 13.18 4.16
N SER A 72 5.52 13.76 5.35
CA SER A 72 5.42 13.00 6.61
C SER A 72 4.26 13.53 7.43
N GLY A 73 3.27 12.69 7.70
CA GLY A 73 2.07 13.07 8.45
C GLY A 73 0.83 12.28 8.09
N ILE A 74 -0.33 12.80 8.52
CA ILE A 74 -1.65 12.25 8.22
C ILE A 74 -2.36 13.22 7.29
N TYR A 75 -2.79 12.71 6.13
CA TYR A 75 -3.37 13.55 5.08
C TYR A 75 -4.75 13.07 4.66
N PRO A 76 -5.68 14.00 4.39
CA PRO A 76 -7.00 13.68 3.84
C PRO A 76 -6.89 13.26 2.38
N GLN A 77 -7.75 12.35 2.00
CA GLN A 77 -7.86 11.77 0.67
C GLN A 77 -9.31 11.49 0.35
N ASP A 78 -9.69 11.67 -0.91
CA ASP A 78 -11.03 11.42 -1.38
C ASP A 78 -11.12 10.08 -2.12
N THR A 79 -12.24 9.38 -1.94
CA THR A 79 -12.58 8.21 -2.74
C THR A 79 -13.22 8.66 -4.05
N LEU A 80 -12.63 8.28 -5.19
CA LEU A 80 -13.04 8.80 -6.51
C LEU A 80 -14.06 7.93 -7.23
N LYS A 81 -14.29 6.71 -6.73
CA LYS A 81 -15.18 5.72 -7.36
C LYS A 81 -16.23 5.26 -6.38
N GLU A 82 -17.42 5.85 -6.46
CA GLU A 82 -18.56 5.42 -5.66
C GLU A 82 -18.85 3.93 -5.86
N GLY A 83 -19.06 3.23 -4.75
CA GLY A 83 -19.39 1.80 -4.75
C GLY A 83 -18.24 0.86 -5.10
N HIS A 84 -17.00 1.35 -5.24
CA HIS A 84 -15.85 0.49 -5.50
C HIS A 84 -15.58 -0.48 -4.33
N LEU A 85 -15.32 -1.75 -4.64
CA LEU A 85 -15.23 -2.83 -3.64
C LEU A 85 -14.17 -2.56 -2.56
N LEU A 86 -13.01 -2.01 -2.91
CA LEU A 86 -11.96 -1.67 -1.94
C LEU A 86 -12.40 -0.58 -0.93
N PHE A 87 -13.33 0.28 -1.31
CA PHE A 87 -13.83 1.37 -0.47
C PHE A 87 -15.22 1.10 0.11
N ARG A 88 -15.67 -0.14 0.09
CA ARG A 88 -16.96 -0.49 0.68
C ARG A 88 -16.98 -0.18 2.18
N GLY A 89 -17.91 0.67 2.59
CA GLY A 89 -18.04 1.14 3.98
C GLY A 89 -17.20 2.36 4.32
N PHE A 90 -16.41 2.89 3.37
CA PHE A 90 -15.74 4.19 3.53
C PHE A 90 -16.73 5.34 3.40
N ASP A 91 -16.39 6.44 4.01
CA ASP A 91 -16.95 7.76 3.73
C ASP A 91 -16.36 8.31 2.41
N ASP A 92 -16.89 9.44 1.92
CA ASP A 92 -16.39 10.09 0.69
C ASP A 92 -14.92 10.50 0.80
N SER A 93 -14.47 10.76 2.03
CA SER A 93 -13.08 11.06 2.34
C SER A 93 -12.59 10.28 3.56
N TYR A 94 -11.30 10.02 3.60
CA TYR A 94 -10.62 9.36 4.71
C TYR A 94 -9.23 9.96 4.91
N VAL A 95 -8.53 9.56 5.96
CA VAL A 95 -7.15 9.97 6.20
C VAL A 95 -6.23 8.77 6.21
N SER A 96 -5.00 8.94 5.74
CA SER A 96 -3.95 7.93 5.91
C SER A 96 -2.60 8.56 6.22
N PRO A 97 -1.72 7.81 6.94
CA PRO A 97 -0.33 8.20 7.11
C PRO A 97 0.42 8.15 5.79
N HIS A 98 1.32 9.10 5.60
CA HIS A 98 2.33 9.10 4.55
C HIS A 98 3.72 9.36 5.14
N SER A 99 4.74 8.72 4.59
CA SER A 99 6.13 8.94 4.91
C SER A 99 6.97 8.60 3.69
N ARG A 100 7.23 9.59 2.83
CA ARG A 100 7.95 9.37 1.58
C ARG A 100 8.66 10.63 1.08
N HIS A 101 9.75 10.43 0.33
CA HIS A 101 10.54 11.47 -0.33
C HIS A 101 10.27 11.55 -1.83
N THR A 102 9.49 10.60 -2.37
CA THR A 102 9.22 10.49 -3.80
C THR A 102 7.73 10.38 -4.09
N GLU A 103 7.36 10.76 -5.30
CA GLU A 103 5.99 10.68 -5.81
C GLU A 103 5.98 10.13 -7.24
N ILE A 104 4.79 9.85 -7.75
CA ILE A 104 4.56 9.47 -9.15
C ILE A 104 3.77 10.56 -9.88
N SER A 105 3.90 10.61 -11.19
CA SER A 105 3.10 11.51 -12.02
C SER A 105 1.74 10.91 -12.35
N LYS A 106 0.65 11.62 -12.01
CA LYS A 106 -0.72 11.26 -12.43
C LYS A 106 -0.84 11.18 -13.95
N GLU A 107 -0.18 12.08 -14.67
CA GLU A 107 -0.18 12.08 -16.14
C GLU A 107 0.47 10.82 -16.69
N GLU A 108 1.60 10.39 -16.14
CA GLU A 108 2.24 9.13 -16.56
C GLU A 108 1.33 7.92 -16.29
N VAL A 109 0.70 7.85 -15.13
CA VAL A 109 -0.26 6.78 -14.82
C VAL A 109 -1.34 6.71 -15.88
N LEU A 110 -1.96 7.83 -16.22
CA LEU A 110 -3.04 7.89 -17.22
C LEU A 110 -2.57 7.54 -18.64
N ASN A 111 -1.33 7.88 -18.98
CA ASN A 111 -0.79 7.65 -20.31
C ASN A 111 -0.16 6.26 -20.51
N LYS A 112 0.41 5.68 -19.45
CA LYS A 112 1.20 4.45 -19.54
C LYS A 112 0.47 3.21 -19.01
N THR A 113 -0.68 3.37 -18.30
CA THR A 113 -1.36 2.25 -17.64
C THR A 113 -2.85 2.21 -17.99
N ASN A 114 -3.48 1.06 -17.72
CA ASN A 114 -4.94 0.90 -17.70
C ASN A 114 -5.49 0.83 -16.28
N LEU A 115 -4.70 1.26 -15.28
CA LEU A 115 -5.12 1.27 -13.89
C LEU A 115 -6.16 2.37 -13.64
N GLU A 116 -7.05 2.13 -12.72
CA GLU A 116 -8.00 3.12 -12.25
C GLU A 116 -7.43 3.86 -11.05
N ILE A 117 -7.52 5.21 -11.08
CA ILE A 117 -7.22 6.03 -9.90
C ILE A 117 -8.45 5.96 -9.01
N LEU A 118 -8.27 5.37 -7.84
CA LEU A 118 -9.36 5.13 -6.89
C LEU A 118 -9.40 6.16 -5.77
N SER A 119 -8.26 6.74 -5.43
CA SER A 119 -8.15 7.76 -4.40
C SER A 119 -7.04 8.75 -4.71
N GLU A 120 -7.28 10.01 -4.37
CA GLU A 120 -6.29 11.08 -4.43
C GLU A 120 -6.55 12.12 -3.33
N GLY A 121 -5.56 12.94 -3.03
CA GLY A 121 -5.70 14.06 -2.09
C GLY A 121 -4.85 15.26 -2.51
N PRO A 122 -5.19 16.48 -2.05
CA PRO A 122 -4.55 17.71 -2.52
C PRO A 122 -3.04 17.79 -2.21
N GLN A 123 -2.60 17.15 -1.12
CA GLN A 123 -1.20 17.17 -0.68
C GLN A 123 -0.45 15.91 -1.10
N VAL A 124 -1.16 14.78 -1.19
CA VAL A 124 -0.57 13.47 -1.47
C VAL A 124 -0.58 13.10 -2.96
N GLY A 125 -1.35 13.83 -3.78
CA GLY A 125 -1.56 13.46 -5.18
C GLY A 125 -2.33 12.14 -5.29
N VAL A 126 -1.94 11.29 -6.25
CA VAL A 126 -2.50 9.95 -6.38
C VAL A 126 -2.16 9.11 -5.16
N SER A 127 -3.16 8.48 -4.55
CA SER A 127 -3.00 7.71 -3.34
C SER A 127 -3.23 6.21 -3.52
N ILE A 128 -4.30 5.82 -4.22
CA ILE A 128 -4.57 4.40 -4.49
C ILE A 128 -4.93 4.21 -5.95
N LEU A 129 -4.28 3.22 -6.57
CA LEU A 129 -4.54 2.72 -7.92
C LEU A 129 -4.92 1.25 -7.85
N ALA A 130 -5.73 0.78 -8.79
CA ALA A 130 -5.94 -0.66 -8.96
C ALA A 130 -6.23 -1.03 -10.43
N SER A 131 -5.94 -2.28 -10.79
CA SER A 131 -6.49 -2.91 -11.97
C SER A 131 -7.98 -3.21 -11.75
N ARG A 132 -8.76 -3.26 -12.83
CA ARG A 132 -10.22 -3.50 -12.74
C ARG A 132 -10.58 -4.85 -12.13
N ASP A 133 -9.72 -5.83 -12.31
CA ASP A 133 -9.86 -7.19 -11.77
C ASP A 133 -9.26 -7.34 -10.36
N LEU A 134 -8.77 -6.24 -9.76
CA LEU A 134 -8.12 -6.18 -8.43
C LEU A 134 -6.90 -7.11 -8.28
N ARG A 135 -6.32 -7.55 -9.38
CA ARG A 135 -5.08 -8.35 -9.34
C ARG A 135 -3.86 -7.51 -8.96
N GLU A 136 -3.91 -6.22 -9.23
CA GLU A 136 -2.86 -5.27 -8.90
C GLU A 136 -3.44 -4.07 -8.17
N ILE A 137 -2.94 -3.80 -6.97
CA ILE A 137 -3.34 -2.66 -6.16
C ILE A 137 -2.08 -1.95 -5.68
N TYR A 138 -2.06 -0.62 -5.78
CA TYR A 138 -0.93 0.23 -5.43
C TYR A 138 -1.40 1.30 -4.45
N SER A 139 -0.89 1.28 -3.22
CA SER A 139 -1.15 2.27 -2.18
C SER A 139 0.13 3.04 -1.87
N PHE A 140 0.10 4.36 -1.97
CA PHE A 140 1.26 5.22 -1.66
C PHE A 140 1.27 5.71 -0.22
N GLY A 141 0.15 5.59 0.48
CA GLY A 141 0.03 5.81 1.92
C GLY A 141 0.18 4.51 2.70
N HIS A 142 0.28 4.65 4.01
CA HIS A 142 0.58 3.59 4.96
C HIS A 142 -0.60 3.30 5.90
N LEU A 143 -1.68 2.71 5.37
CA LEU A 143 -2.82 2.29 6.20
C LEU A 143 -2.43 1.19 7.21
N GLU A 144 -1.31 0.48 6.98
CA GLU A 144 -0.77 -0.56 7.86
C GLU A 144 -0.01 -0.02 9.08
N TYR A 145 0.25 1.30 9.15
CA TYR A 145 1.02 1.87 10.24
C TYR A 145 0.28 1.80 11.58
N ASP A 146 1.02 1.43 12.61
CA ASP A 146 0.59 1.57 13.99
C ASP A 146 0.66 3.05 14.44
N ARG A 147 -0.01 3.35 15.59
CA ARG A 147 -0.07 4.69 16.15
C ARG A 147 1.29 5.38 16.22
N ASP A 148 2.32 4.66 16.64
CA ASP A 148 3.63 5.23 16.98
C ASP A 148 4.65 5.14 15.83
N THR A 149 4.28 4.61 14.67
CA THR A 149 5.23 4.36 13.57
C THR A 149 5.87 5.66 13.07
N LEU A 150 5.07 6.69 12.75
CA LEU A 150 5.60 7.99 12.31
C LEU A 150 6.40 8.69 13.41
N ALA A 151 6.03 8.54 14.69
CA ALA A 151 6.79 9.07 15.81
C ALA A 151 8.17 8.42 15.89
N ASN A 152 8.23 7.10 15.76
CA ASN A 152 9.49 6.36 15.76
C ASN A 152 10.39 6.76 14.60
N GLU A 153 9.84 6.98 13.41
CA GLU A 153 10.59 7.50 12.26
C GLU A 153 11.11 8.91 12.53
N TYR A 154 10.27 9.81 13.03
CA TYR A 154 10.63 11.19 13.36
C TYR A 154 11.78 11.23 14.39
N PHE A 155 11.63 10.49 15.49
CA PHE A 155 12.66 10.48 16.55
C PHE A 155 13.97 9.83 16.07
N ARG A 156 13.91 8.76 15.31
CA ARG A 156 15.07 8.13 14.67
C ARG A 156 15.83 9.14 13.79
N ASP A 157 15.12 9.84 12.91
CA ASP A 157 15.72 10.77 11.95
C ASP A 157 16.28 12.00 12.68
N ARG A 158 15.57 12.52 13.69
CA ARG A 158 16.06 13.60 14.58
C ARG A 158 17.33 13.20 15.34
N ASP A 159 17.33 12.02 15.94
CA ASP A 159 18.47 11.53 16.72
C ASP A 159 19.69 11.20 15.83
N ALA A 160 19.45 10.92 14.55
CA ALA A 160 20.48 10.82 13.52
C ALA A 160 20.99 12.20 13.00
N GLY A 161 20.40 13.31 13.45
CA GLY A 161 20.81 14.67 13.05
C GLY A 161 20.33 15.10 11.67
N LEU A 162 19.26 14.48 11.16
CA LEU A 162 18.70 14.77 9.83
C LEU A 162 17.74 15.96 9.81
N ASP A 163 17.46 16.59 10.97
CA ASP A 163 16.57 17.74 11.13
C ASP A 163 15.17 17.56 10.46
N PRO A 164 14.44 16.46 10.76
CA PRO A 164 13.14 16.23 10.17
C PRO A 164 12.11 17.22 10.69
N HIS A 165 11.21 17.68 9.84
CA HIS A 165 10.01 18.39 10.31
C HIS A 165 9.08 17.45 11.09
N ILE A 166 8.31 18.03 12.02
CA ILE A 166 7.30 17.28 12.79
C ILE A 166 6.26 16.74 11.80
N PRO A 167 5.87 15.44 11.90
CA PRO A 167 4.83 14.88 11.03
C PRO A 167 3.52 15.66 11.13
N GLU A 168 3.00 16.11 9.99
CA GLU A 168 1.82 16.97 9.90
C GLU A 168 0.55 16.26 10.40
N ASN A 169 -0.30 16.98 11.14
CA ASN A 169 -1.59 16.48 11.66
C ASN A 169 -1.49 15.22 12.53
N TYR A 170 -0.33 14.94 13.10
CA TYR A 170 -0.05 13.68 13.78
C TYR A 170 0.05 13.86 15.30
N PHE A 171 0.84 14.79 15.80
CA PHE A 171 0.88 15.11 17.21
C PHE A 171 -0.17 16.17 17.54
N LYS A 172 -0.81 16.05 18.69
CA LYS A 172 -1.76 17.07 19.14
C LYS A 172 -1.03 18.39 19.39
N ASP A 173 -1.50 19.46 18.78
CA ASP A 173 -0.92 20.82 18.87
C ASP A 173 0.56 20.87 18.43
N ASP A 174 0.98 19.95 17.55
CA ASP A 174 2.36 19.75 17.10
C ASP A 174 3.38 19.51 18.25
N ASP A 175 2.90 19.12 19.43
CA ASP A 175 3.74 18.80 20.58
C ASP A 175 4.16 17.31 20.54
N VAL A 176 5.42 17.06 20.20
CA VAL A 176 6.02 15.72 20.12
C VAL A 176 6.02 14.92 21.45
N ASN A 177 5.68 15.56 22.57
CA ASN A 177 5.52 14.91 23.86
C ASN A 177 4.08 14.40 24.08
N GLN A 178 3.15 14.79 23.21
CA GLN A 178 1.76 14.29 23.30
C GLN A 178 1.61 12.95 22.59
N THR A 179 0.62 12.19 22.99
CA THR A 179 0.28 10.93 22.32
C THR A 179 -0.17 11.21 20.89
N PRO A 180 0.40 10.51 19.89
CA PRO A 180 0.00 10.68 18.50
C PRO A 180 -1.48 10.38 18.25
N CYS A 181 -2.06 11.07 17.28
CA CYS A 181 -3.41 10.80 16.80
C CYS A 181 -3.46 9.43 16.10
N LEU A 182 -4.52 8.66 16.33
CA LEU A 182 -4.82 7.45 15.57
C LEU A 182 -6.22 7.61 14.94
N CYS A 183 -6.28 8.18 13.76
CA CYS A 183 -7.55 8.52 13.09
C CYS A 183 -7.78 7.74 11.77
N TRP A 184 -6.90 6.83 11.41
CA TRP A 184 -6.99 6.01 10.18
C TRP A 184 -7.34 4.54 10.43
N SER A 185 -7.40 4.07 11.66
CA SER A 185 -7.51 2.64 11.96
C SER A 185 -8.81 2.00 11.43
N SER A 186 -9.94 2.73 11.43
CA SER A 186 -11.19 2.24 10.85
C SER A 186 -11.10 2.09 9.32
N SER A 187 -10.54 3.08 8.63
CA SER A 187 -10.30 3.03 7.19
C SER A 187 -9.31 1.93 6.82
N ALA A 188 -8.25 1.77 7.62
CA ALA A 188 -7.29 0.67 7.48
C ALA A 188 -7.97 -0.70 7.60
N ALA A 189 -8.76 -0.91 8.65
CA ALA A 189 -9.48 -2.15 8.86
C ALA A 189 -10.44 -2.47 7.69
N LEU A 190 -11.17 -1.47 7.20
CA LEU A 190 -12.03 -1.62 6.05
C LEU A 190 -11.24 -1.93 4.77
N PHE A 191 -10.17 -1.19 4.48
CA PHE A 191 -9.38 -1.39 3.27
C PHE A 191 -8.79 -2.80 3.18
N PHE A 192 -8.10 -3.26 4.22
CA PHE A 192 -7.51 -4.60 4.24
C PHE A 192 -8.58 -5.69 4.26
N SER A 193 -9.68 -5.52 5.01
CA SER A 193 -10.79 -6.47 4.99
C SER A 193 -11.45 -6.55 3.62
N ASN A 194 -11.65 -5.42 2.95
CA ASN A 194 -12.20 -5.39 1.61
C ASN A 194 -11.27 -6.04 0.59
N TRP A 195 -9.96 -5.76 0.66
CA TRP A 195 -8.99 -6.41 -0.21
C TRP A 195 -8.99 -7.94 -0.01
N VAL A 196 -8.88 -8.41 1.24
CA VAL A 196 -8.92 -9.85 1.53
C VAL A 196 -10.23 -10.48 1.06
N ASN A 197 -11.37 -9.82 1.31
CA ASN A 197 -12.67 -10.39 0.99
C ASN A 197 -12.98 -10.38 -0.52
N TYR A 198 -12.73 -9.25 -1.21
CA TYR A 198 -13.17 -9.05 -2.59
C TYR A 198 -12.10 -9.29 -3.65
N ALA A 199 -10.83 -9.12 -3.33
CA ALA A 199 -9.74 -9.33 -4.28
C ALA A 199 -9.00 -10.65 -4.07
N VAL A 200 -9.04 -11.23 -2.87
CA VAL A 200 -8.35 -12.48 -2.54
C VAL A 200 -9.35 -13.61 -2.41
N TYR A 201 -10.19 -13.57 -1.37
CA TYR A 201 -11.03 -14.71 -0.99
C TYR A 201 -12.15 -15.02 -1.98
N GLN A 202 -12.91 -14.02 -2.46
CA GLN A 202 -14.08 -14.27 -3.35
C GLN A 202 -13.67 -14.63 -4.79
N GLU A 203 -12.50 -14.21 -5.23
CA GLU A 203 -12.02 -14.50 -6.58
C GLU A 203 -11.24 -15.84 -6.65
N THR A 204 -10.82 -16.38 -5.50
CA THR A 204 -10.14 -17.66 -5.44
C THR A 204 -11.15 -18.81 -5.61
N PRO A 205 -10.90 -19.78 -6.50
CA PRO A 205 -11.77 -20.93 -6.67
C PRO A 205 -11.93 -21.72 -5.38
N PHE A 206 -13.15 -21.83 -4.87
CA PHE A 206 -13.46 -22.60 -3.67
C PHE A 206 -14.27 -23.85 -4.05
N ASP A 207 -13.75 -25.03 -3.68
CA ASP A 207 -14.47 -26.30 -3.85
C ASP A 207 -15.17 -26.69 -2.53
N TRP A 208 -16.45 -26.36 -2.43
CA TRP A 208 -17.25 -26.66 -1.24
C TRP A 208 -17.36 -28.18 -0.93
N LYS A 209 -17.09 -29.07 -1.89
CA LYS A 209 -17.09 -30.53 -1.67
C LYS A 209 -15.94 -30.99 -0.77
N LYS A 210 -14.89 -30.17 -0.63
CA LYS A 210 -13.78 -30.45 0.28
C LYS A 210 -14.12 -30.18 1.76
N ILE A 211 -15.25 -29.56 2.07
CA ILE A 211 -15.67 -29.27 3.45
C ILE A 211 -15.78 -30.57 4.27
N GLU A 212 -16.31 -31.65 3.70
CA GLU A 212 -16.45 -32.94 4.39
C GLU A 212 -15.09 -33.57 4.70
N ASP A 213 -14.15 -33.46 3.78
CA ASP A 213 -12.77 -33.96 3.96
C ASP A 213 -12.05 -33.15 5.04
N ASP A 214 -12.16 -31.82 4.98
CA ASP A 214 -11.57 -30.93 5.97
C ASP A 214 -12.23 -31.10 7.35
N ALA A 215 -13.54 -31.25 7.43
CA ALA A 215 -14.27 -31.46 8.66
C ALA A 215 -13.85 -32.76 9.36
N SER A 216 -13.63 -33.83 8.60
CA SER A 216 -13.13 -35.11 9.13
C SER A 216 -11.68 -35.01 9.59
N ALA A 217 -10.84 -34.23 8.92
CA ALA A 217 -9.45 -33.98 9.31
C ALA A 217 -9.34 -33.21 10.63
N PHE A 218 -10.29 -32.32 10.93
CA PHE A 218 -10.37 -31.57 12.17
C PHE A 218 -11.21 -32.24 13.29
N GLY A 219 -11.79 -33.43 13.03
CA GLY A 219 -12.54 -34.16 14.02
C GLY A 219 -13.94 -33.60 14.34
N TYR A 220 -14.55 -32.88 13.41
CA TYR A 220 -15.92 -32.33 13.53
C TYR A 220 -17.02 -33.32 13.10
N LEU A 221 -16.67 -34.49 12.54
CA LEU A 221 -17.59 -35.55 12.13
C LEU A 221 -17.25 -36.86 12.85
#